data_0548d249610d4d4697d77106ab764450
#
_entry.id   0548d249610d4d4697d77106ab764450
#
_cell.length_a   1.000
_cell.length_b   1.000
_cell.length_c   1.000
_cell.angle_alpha   90.00
_cell.angle_beta   90.00
_cell.angle_gamma   90.00
#
_symmetry.space_group_name_H-M   'P 1'
#
loop_
_entity.id
_entity.type
_entity.pdbx_description
1 polymer ?
#
loop_
_entity_poly.entity_id
_entity_poly.type
_entity_poly.pdbx_seq_one_letter_code
_entity_poly.pdbx_strand_id
1 'polypeptide(L)'
;MKLFEYQAKEAFREKGLPTPKGVLVRGMDELDGAFAEVGFPCVLKSQVLSGGRGKAGLIKVVKDAESAKATAKTLFESEHNVRMLLVEEAVDIDREIYLSITVDPVESKIMLIGCAEGGVEIEKLAATDPDKIVTVRVDIAEGLGGYHVNNLTYGMGLSGDLGKQVGAVVRGLYKTFRAYDAQLAEINPLFITKDGKAIAGDGKLIIDDNSVWRQPSYPLTRDYFDSEVEFEAAQEGIPYLQFNGDIALMCAGAGLTTTVFDLINDAGGHPATYVEFGGANYTKAVRTMELCLKTPSKVIL
;
A
#
# COMPACT_ATOMS: atom_id res chain seq x y z
N MET A 1 3.87 5.67 -6.42
CA MET A 1 3.62 4.23 -6.67
C MET A 1 3.39 3.52 -5.35
N LYS A 2 2.25 2.83 -5.17
CA LYS A 2 1.93 2.05 -3.98
C LYS A 2 2.48 0.63 -4.14
N LEU A 3 3.31 0.16 -3.22
CA LEU A 3 3.85 -1.20 -3.25
C LEU A 3 2.84 -2.21 -2.68
N PHE A 4 2.96 -3.48 -3.13
CA PHE A 4 2.30 -4.61 -2.45
C PHE A 4 2.91 -4.82 -1.05
N GLU A 5 2.18 -5.47 -0.15
CA GLU A 5 2.65 -5.72 1.22
C GLU A 5 3.98 -6.48 1.24
N TYR A 6 4.14 -7.52 0.40
CA TYR A 6 5.38 -8.29 0.37
C TYR A 6 6.58 -7.43 0.00
N GLN A 7 6.44 -6.50 -0.96
CA GLN A 7 7.48 -5.56 -1.37
C GLN A 7 7.78 -4.54 -0.27
N ALA A 8 6.75 -4.00 0.38
CA ALA A 8 6.93 -3.11 1.52
C ALA A 8 7.71 -3.80 2.66
N LYS A 9 7.40 -5.06 2.95
CA LYS A 9 8.14 -5.87 3.94
C LYS A 9 9.56 -6.20 3.51
N GLU A 10 9.83 -6.40 2.22
CA GLU A 10 11.20 -6.52 1.71
C GLU A 10 11.99 -5.24 1.96
N ALA A 11 11.44 -4.08 1.62
CA ALA A 11 12.05 -2.78 1.90
C ALA A 11 12.28 -2.58 3.41
N PHE A 12 11.36 -3.01 4.25
CA PHE A 12 11.51 -2.97 5.71
C PHE A 12 12.67 -3.83 6.19
N ARG A 13 12.76 -5.09 5.74
CA ARG A 13 13.86 -6.01 6.09
C ARG A 13 15.22 -5.47 5.68
N GLU A 14 15.33 -4.86 4.49
CA GLU A 14 16.57 -4.23 4.04
C GLU A 14 17.03 -3.09 4.95
N LYS A 15 16.13 -2.43 5.65
CA LYS A 15 16.44 -1.37 6.63
C LYS A 15 16.45 -1.87 8.07
N GLY A 16 16.44 -3.20 8.28
CA GLY A 16 16.60 -3.85 9.56
C GLY A 16 15.34 -3.91 10.43
N LEU A 17 14.13 -3.72 9.83
CA LEU A 17 12.90 -3.93 10.57
C LEU A 17 12.56 -5.43 10.60
N PRO A 18 12.20 -5.99 11.75
CA PRO A 18 11.74 -7.36 11.86
C PRO A 18 10.34 -7.50 11.24
N THR A 19 10.19 -8.50 10.37
CA THR A 19 8.91 -8.90 9.78
C THR A 19 8.75 -10.39 9.97
N PRO A 20 7.52 -10.93 9.98
CA PRO A 20 7.31 -12.36 9.96
C PRO A 20 7.99 -13.02 8.73
N LYS A 21 8.38 -14.29 8.86
CA LYS A 21 8.86 -15.05 7.72
C LYS A 21 7.72 -15.29 6.75
N GLY A 22 7.94 -15.07 5.46
CA GLY A 22 6.89 -15.21 4.45
C GLY A 22 7.43 -15.58 3.09
N VAL A 23 6.60 -16.31 2.33
CA VAL A 23 6.88 -16.74 0.95
C VAL A 23 5.74 -16.26 0.05
N LEU A 24 6.08 -15.57 -1.03
CA LEU A 24 5.12 -15.16 -2.06
C LEU A 24 4.83 -16.34 -2.97
N VAL A 25 3.54 -16.57 -3.25
CA VAL A 25 3.07 -17.58 -4.21
C VAL A 25 2.13 -16.95 -5.24
N ARG A 26 2.24 -17.41 -6.49
CA ARG A 26 1.46 -16.93 -7.64
C ARG A 26 0.46 -17.96 -8.16
N GLY A 27 0.48 -19.16 -7.62
CA GLY A 27 -0.41 -20.24 -8.00
C GLY A 27 -0.52 -21.34 -6.94
N MET A 28 -1.47 -22.23 -7.16
CA MET A 28 -1.72 -23.37 -6.25
C MET A 28 -0.56 -24.37 -6.19
N ASP A 29 0.21 -24.47 -7.26
CA ASP A 29 1.36 -25.36 -7.41
C ASP A 29 2.57 -24.95 -6.55
N GLU A 30 2.66 -23.67 -6.17
CA GLU A 30 3.76 -23.17 -5.32
C GLU A 30 3.48 -23.33 -3.81
N LEU A 31 2.23 -23.65 -3.42
CA LEU A 31 1.80 -23.66 -2.01
C LEU A 31 2.55 -24.69 -1.15
N ASP A 32 2.77 -25.90 -1.65
CA ASP A 32 3.43 -26.95 -0.86
C ASP A 32 4.87 -26.57 -0.49
N GLY A 33 5.58 -25.90 -1.40
CA GLY A 33 6.90 -25.34 -1.14
C GLY A 33 6.86 -24.24 -0.08
N ALA A 34 5.90 -23.33 -0.18
CA ALA A 34 5.73 -22.26 0.78
C ALA A 34 5.38 -22.79 2.19
N PHE A 35 4.48 -23.76 2.29
CA PHE A 35 4.13 -24.40 3.56
C PHE A 35 5.30 -25.15 4.21
N ALA A 36 6.12 -25.82 3.40
CA ALA A 36 7.32 -26.49 3.89
C ALA A 36 8.33 -25.49 4.49
N GLU A 37 8.38 -24.28 3.92
CA GLU A 37 9.30 -23.26 4.37
C GLU A 37 8.78 -22.47 5.60
N VAL A 38 7.48 -22.13 5.63
CA VAL A 38 6.86 -21.28 6.66
C VAL A 38 6.39 -22.10 7.86
N GLY A 39 5.83 -23.30 7.62
CA GLY A 39 5.21 -24.14 8.65
C GLY A 39 3.76 -23.77 8.97
N PHE A 40 3.20 -24.42 9.98
CA PHE A 40 1.84 -24.19 10.47
C PHE A 40 1.83 -23.93 11.99
N PRO A 41 0.88 -23.10 12.50
CA PRO A 41 -0.10 -22.34 11.72
C PRO A 41 0.54 -21.23 10.88
N CYS A 42 -0.09 -20.91 9.74
CA CYS A 42 0.35 -19.79 8.91
C CYS A 42 -0.81 -18.88 8.53
N VAL A 43 -0.48 -17.75 7.92
CA VAL A 43 -1.45 -16.74 7.48
C VAL A 43 -1.35 -16.61 5.97
N LEU A 44 -2.48 -16.73 5.27
CA LEU A 44 -2.60 -16.43 3.84
C LEU A 44 -3.06 -14.99 3.69
N LYS A 45 -2.26 -14.16 3.05
CA LYS A 45 -2.54 -12.73 2.84
C LYS A 45 -2.61 -12.43 1.34
N SER A 46 -3.81 -12.10 0.86
CA SER A 46 -3.99 -11.67 -0.54
C SER A 46 -3.20 -10.40 -0.82
N GLN A 47 -2.43 -10.42 -1.89
CA GLN A 47 -1.63 -9.29 -2.34
C GLN A 47 -2.44 -8.45 -3.33
N VAL A 48 -3.16 -7.47 -2.80
CA VAL A 48 -3.95 -6.49 -3.55
C VAL A 48 -3.58 -5.08 -3.09
N LEU A 49 -3.69 -4.10 -3.98
CA LEU A 49 -3.36 -2.71 -3.67
C LEU A 49 -4.48 -1.97 -2.91
N SER A 50 -5.68 -2.54 -2.84
CA SER A 50 -6.78 -1.99 -2.04
C SER A 50 -6.48 -2.07 -0.54
N GLY A 51 -7.01 -1.12 0.24
CA GLY A 51 -6.96 -1.17 1.70
C GLY A 51 -8.05 -2.06 2.31
N GLY A 52 -7.99 -2.29 3.62
CA GLY A 52 -9.06 -2.99 4.34
C GLY A 52 -9.14 -4.50 4.11
N ARG A 53 -8.05 -5.14 3.69
CA ARG A 53 -7.96 -6.59 3.39
C ARG A 53 -8.51 -7.49 4.49
N GLY A 54 -8.24 -7.16 5.76
CA GLY A 54 -8.77 -7.91 6.90
C GLY A 54 -10.29 -7.93 6.93
N LYS A 55 -10.94 -6.76 6.75
CA LYS A 55 -12.41 -6.64 6.71
C LYS A 55 -13.03 -7.30 5.47
N ALA A 56 -12.33 -7.26 4.35
CA ALA A 56 -12.73 -7.94 3.12
C ALA A 56 -12.53 -9.47 3.17
N GLY A 57 -12.02 -10.02 4.28
CA GLY A 57 -11.79 -11.45 4.41
C GLY A 57 -10.62 -12.00 3.58
N LEU A 58 -9.72 -11.12 3.12
CA LEU A 58 -8.57 -11.43 2.27
C LEU A 58 -7.31 -11.85 3.06
N ILE A 59 -7.43 -11.93 4.39
CA ILE A 59 -6.39 -12.42 5.31
C ILE A 59 -6.99 -13.58 6.10
N LYS A 60 -6.37 -14.76 6.06
CA LYS A 60 -6.87 -15.99 6.68
C LYS A 60 -5.77 -16.72 7.42
N VAL A 61 -6.03 -17.05 8.69
CA VAL A 61 -5.17 -17.96 9.48
C VAL A 61 -5.58 -19.39 9.17
N VAL A 62 -4.62 -20.25 8.86
CA VAL A 62 -4.83 -21.67 8.53
C VAL A 62 -3.93 -22.53 9.39
N LYS A 63 -4.41 -23.72 9.76
CA LYS A 63 -3.76 -24.57 10.75
C LYS A 63 -3.03 -25.78 10.15
N ASP A 64 -3.37 -26.16 8.92
CA ASP A 64 -2.87 -27.33 8.23
C ASP A 64 -2.93 -27.13 6.71
N ALA A 65 -2.24 -28.02 5.97
CA ALA A 65 -2.10 -27.89 4.52
C ALA A 65 -3.43 -28.08 3.75
N GLU A 66 -4.35 -28.89 4.25
CA GLU A 66 -5.63 -29.15 3.58
C GLU A 66 -6.52 -27.92 3.64
N SER A 67 -6.72 -27.36 4.84
CA SER A 67 -7.47 -26.12 5.03
C SER A 67 -6.80 -24.93 4.33
N ALA A 68 -5.46 -24.89 4.28
CA ALA A 68 -4.72 -23.86 3.59
C ALA A 68 -4.95 -23.88 2.07
N LYS A 69 -4.90 -25.05 1.43
CA LYS A 69 -5.16 -25.19 -0.01
C LYS A 69 -6.60 -24.82 -0.36
N ALA A 70 -7.58 -25.27 0.43
CA ALA A 70 -8.98 -24.89 0.22
C ALA A 70 -9.19 -23.37 0.33
N THR A 71 -8.58 -22.75 1.35
CA THR A 71 -8.63 -21.32 1.56
C THR A 71 -7.93 -20.54 0.45
N ALA A 72 -6.74 -20.96 0.03
CA ALA A 72 -5.99 -20.32 -1.05
C ALA A 72 -6.78 -20.34 -2.36
N LYS A 73 -7.42 -21.48 -2.71
CA LYS A 73 -8.30 -21.56 -3.87
C LYS A 73 -9.42 -20.52 -3.81
N THR A 74 -10.12 -20.43 -2.67
CA THR A 74 -11.19 -19.44 -2.48
C THR A 74 -10.68 -18.00 -2.63
N LEU A 75 -9.46 -17.69 -2.15
CA LEU A 75 -8.86 -16.37 -2.27
C LEU A 75 -8.50 -16.04 -3.71
N PHE A 76 -7.89 -16.98 -4.46
CA PHE A 76 -7.57 -16.79 -5.87
C PHE A 76 -8.81 -16.65 -6.77
N GLU A 77 -9.91 -17.32 -6.43
CA GLU A 77 -11.18 -17.28 -7.16
C GLU A 77 -12.10 -16.11 -6.72
N SER A 78 -11.64 -15.26 -5.79
CA SER A 78 -12.44 -14.15 -5.27
C SER A 78 -12.62 -13.02 -6.30
N GLU A 79 -13.68 -12.23 -6.14
CA GLU A 79 -13.97 -11.04 -6.96
C GLU A 79 -12.91 -9.92 -6.88
N HIS A 80 -11.96 -10.05 -5.94
CA HIS A 80 -10.92 -9.05 -5.69
C HIS A 80 -9.70 -9.18 -6.61
N ASN A 81 -9.76 -9.98 -7.68
CA ASN A 81 -8.68 -10.18 -8.65
C ASN A 81 -7.32 -10.52 -7.98
N VAL A 82 -7.36 -11.44 -7.02
CA VAL A 82 -6.17 -11.88 -6.28
C VAL A 82 -5.26 -12.70 -7.18
N ARG A 83 -4.07 -12.19 -7.49
CA ARG A 83 -3.07 -12.87 -8.35
C ARG A 83 -1.91 -13.46 -7.56
N MET A 84 -1.77 -13.09 -6.31
CA MET A 84 -0.65 -13.48 -5.44
C MET A 84 -1.13 -13.63 -4.01
N LEU A 85 -0.57 -14.60 -3.29
CA LEU A 85 -0.72 -14.74 -1.84
C LEU A 85 0.66 -14.66 -1.17
N LEU A 86 0.75 -13.95 -0.06
CA LEU A 86 1.87 -14.06 0.86
C LEU A 86 1.49 -15.09 1.93
N VAL A 87 2.20 -16.22 1.93
CA VAL A 87 2.11 -17.25 2.97
C VAL A 87 3.09 -16.84 4.07
N GLU A 88 2.59 -16.53 5.26
CA GLU A 88 3.39 -15.93 6.32
C GLU A 88 3.22 -16.69 7.63
N GLU A 89 4.27 -16.80 8.44
CA GLU A 89 4.19 -17.42 9.76
C GLU A 89 3.17 -16.71 10.66
N ALA A 90 2.44 -17.48 11.45
CA ALA A 90 1.54 -16.91 12.43
C ALA A 90 2.34 -16.43 13.66
N VAL A 91 2.11 -15.18 14.06
CA VAL A 91 2.77 -14.57 15.22
C VAL A 91 1.85 -14.65 16.43
N ASP A 92 2.40 -15.01 17.61
CA ASP A 92 1.66 -15.00 18.87
C ASP A 92 1.60 -13.58 19.45
N ILE A 93 0.51 -12.89 19.20
CA ILE A 93 0.32 -11.46 19.43
C ILE A 93 -0.19 -11.22 20.86
N ASP A 94 0.46 -10.28 21.58
CA ASP A 94 -0.01 -9.73 22.86
C ASP A 94 -0.80 -8.44 22.63
N ARG A 95 -0.26 -7.52 21.83
CA ARG A 95 -0.91 -6.25 21.46
C ARG A 95 -0.51 -5.79 20.07
N GLU A 96 -1.26 -4.86 19.54
CA GLU A 96 -1.06 -4.23 18.25
C GLU A 96 -0.82 -2.73 18.43
N ILE A 97 0.11 -2.17 17.66
CA ILE A 97 0.49 -0.75 17.66
C ILE A 97 0.39 -0.23 16.23
N TYR A 98 0.00 1.02 16.06
CA TYR A 98 0.06 1.73 14.79
C TYR A 98 1.30 2.61 14.71
N LEU A 99 2.02 2.56 13.61
CA LEU A 99 3.12 3.47 13.28
C LEU A 99 3.04 3.88 11.81
N SER A 100 3.19 5.17 11.54
CA SER A 100 3.40 5.64 10.17
C SER A 100 4.31 6.86 10.11
N ILE A 101 4.85 7.09 8.93
CA ILE A 101 5.64 8.27 8.57
C ILE A 101 5.10 8.79 7.24
N THR A 102 4.77 10.07 7.21
CA THR A 102 4.25 10.74 6.02
C THR A 102 4.80 12.17 5.91
N VAL A 103 4.41 12.87 4.87
CA VAL A 103 4.74 14.28 4.68
C VAL A 103 3.60 15.13 5.24
N ASP A 104 3.93 16.17 6.00
CA ASP A 104 3.03 17.27 6.35
C ASP A 104 3.18 18.37 5.30
N PRO A 105 2.25 18.52 4.34
CA PRO A 105 2.41 19.49 3.26
C PRO A 105 2.23 20.94 3.73
N VAL A 106 1.55 21.15 4.84
CA VAL A 106 1.29 22.49 5.39
C VAL A 106 2.56 23.04 6.04
N GLU A 107 3.19 22.23 6.88
CA GLU A 107 4.41 22.60 7.61
C GLU A 107 5.69 22.28 6.82
N SER A 108 5.58 21.60 5.67
CA SER A 108 6.72 21.10 4.88
C SER A 108 7.70 20.27 5.71
N LYS A 109 7.17 19.40 6.55
CA LYS A 109 7.94 18.53 7.47
C LYS A 109 7.58 17.08 7.26
N ILE A 110 8.43 16.20 7.75
CA ILE A 110 8.12 14.77 7.88
C ILE A 110 7.34 14.61 9.19
N MET A 111 6.23 13.88 9.15
CA MET A 111 5.38 13.63 10.30
C MET A 111 5.45 12.15 10.69
N LEU A 112 5.87 11.90 11.93
CA LEU A 112 5.76 10.60 12.58
C LEU A 112 4.39 10.53 13.26
N ILE A 113 3.69 9.42 13.08
CA ILE A 113 2.39 9.18 13.71
C ILE A 113 2.46 7.85 14.43
N GLY A 114 2.02 7.82 15.67
CA GLY A 114 1.95 6.60 16.48
C GLY A 114 0.66 6.54 17.29
N CYS A 115 0.15 5.32 17.47
CA CYS A 115 -0.94 5.02 18.39
C CYS A 115 -0.66 3.70 19.09
N ALA A 116 -0.93 3.63 20.39
CA ALA A 116 -0.77 2.41 21.19
C ALA A 116 -1.81 1.32 20.86
N GLU A 117 -2.79 1.64 20.01
CA GLU A 117 -3.80 0.73 19.46
C GLU A 117 -3.53 0.56 17.95
N GLY A 118 -3.29 -0.69 17.51
CA GLY A 118 -3.06 -1.05 16.10
C GLY A 118 -4.25 -1.80 15.51
N GLY A 119 -4.15 -2.17 14.21
CA GLY A 119 -5.23 -2.85 13.50
C GLY A 119 -6.48 -1.99 13.29
N VAL A 120 -6.35 -0.67 13.48
CA VAL A 120 -7.46 0.29 13.43
C VAL A 120 -7.39 1.17 12.18
N GLU A 121 -8.53 1.74 11.80
CA GLU A 121 -8.57 2.81 10.81
C GLU A 121 -8.19 4.13 11.49
N ILE A 122 -6.96 4.57 11.28
CA ILE A 122 -6.40 5.74 11.97
C ILE A 122 -7.20 7.02 11.72
N GLU A 123 -7.79 7.16 10.53
CA GLU A 123 -8.63 8.29 10.16
C GLU A 123 -9.92 8.34 10.99
N LYS A 124 -10.50 7.17 11.28
CA LYS A 124 -11.67 7.10 12.18
C LYS A 124 -11.29 7.42 13.60
N LEU A 125 -10.16 6.87 14.08
CA LEU A 125 -9.67 7.15 15.41
C LEU A 125 -9.34 8.65 15.58
N ALA A 126 -8.77 9.28 14.56
CA ALA A 126 -8.50 10.72 14.57
C ALA A 126 -9.78 11.58 14.70
N ALA A 127 -10.91 11.07 14.19
CA ALA A 127 -12.19 11.76 14.30
C ALA A 127 -12.91 11.53 15.66
N THR A 128 -12.69 10.36 16.29
CA THR A 128 -13.40 9.98 17.54
C THR A 128 -12.58 10.22 18.79
N ASP A 129 -11.30 9.88 18.76
CA ASP A 129 -10.38 9.92 19.91
C ASP A 129 -8.99 10.48 19.51
N PRO A 130 -8.90 11.74 19.07
CA PRO A 130 -7.65 12.31 18.55
C PRO A 130 -6.49 12.29 19.58
N ASP A 131 -6.81 12.33 20.87
CA ASP A 131 -5.82 12.33 21.96
C ASP A 131 -5.02 11.02 22.06
N LYS A 132 -5.49 9.93 21.44
CA LYS A 132 -4.77 8.65 21.37
C LYS A 132 -3.68 8.66 20.30
N ILE A 133 -3.71 9.62 19.40
CA ILE A 133 -2.77 9.73 18.29
C ILE A 133 -1.66 10.69 18.65
N VAL A 134 -0.46 10.19 18.67
CA VAL A 134 0.76 10.98 18.91
C VAL A 134 1.37 11.35 17.58
N THR A 135 1.59 12.64 17.36
CA THR A 135 2.28 13.16 16.17
C THR A 135 3.55 13.89 16.56
N VAL A 136 4.62 13.63 15.82
CA VAL A 136 5.91 14.31 15.99
C VAL A 136 6.42 14.76 14.63
N ARG A 137 6.72 16.05 14.51
CA ARG A 137 7.24 16.64 13.27
C ARG A 137 8.77 16.64 13.29
N VAL A 138 9.34 16.29 12.16
CA VAL A 138 10.78 16.21 11.94
C VAL A 138 11.14 17.16 10.79
N ASP A 139 12.03 18.08 11.04
CA ASP A 139 12.58 18.93 10.00
C ASP A 139 13.39 18.11 9.00
N ILE A 140 13.18 18.35 7.69
CA ILE A 140 13.79 17.59 6.61
C ILE A 140 15.32 17.77 6.59
N ALA A 141 15.81 18.95 6.93
CA ALA A 141 17.23 19.28 6.92
C ALA A 141 17.94 18.70 8.16
N GLU A 142 17.30 18.74 9.33
CA GLU A 142 17.87 18.21 10.58
C GLU A 142 17.78 16.68 10.65
N GLY A 143 16.72 16.11 10.08
CA GLY A 143 16.46 14.67 10.12
C GLY A 143 15.98 14.15 11.47
N LEU A 144 15.86 12.83 11.58
CA LEU A 144 15.33 12.17 12.77
C LEU A 144 16.35 12.16 13.93
N GLY A 145 16.13 12.95 14.95
CA GLY A 145 16.87 12.94 16.20
C GLY A 145 16.30 11.94 17.23
N GLY A 146 17.11 11.57 18.22
CA GLY A 146 16.70 10.67 19.31
C GLY A 146 15.50 11.21 20.10
N TYR A 147 15.41 12.52 20.28
CA TYR A 147 14.31 13.17 21.00
C TYR A 147 12.96 13.03 20.28
N HIS A 148 12.94 13.06 18.96
CA HIS A 148 11.71 12.80 18.18
C HIS A 148 11.16 11.40 18.48
N VAL A 149 12.06 10.40 18.46
CA VAL A 149 11.68 9.01 18.75
C VAL A 149 11.17 8.88 20.19
N ASN A 150 11.86 9.52 21.15
CA ASN A 150 11.45 9.49 22.55
C ASN A 150 10.09 10.18 22.75
N ASN A 151 9.88 11.34 22.12
CA ASN A 151 8.60 12.06 22.20
C ASN A 151 7.45 11.20 21.66
N LEU A 152 7.66 10.48 20.53
CA LEU A 152 6.67 9.58 19.99
C LEU A 152 6.38 8.41 20.93
N THR A 153 7.42 7.68 21.37
CA THR A 153 7.24 6.48 22.20
C THR A 153 6.66 6.80 23.58
N TYR A 154 7.14 7.87 24.24
CA TYR A 154 6.59 8.29 25.54
C TYR A 154 5.18 8.85 25.41
N GLY A 155 4.88 9.60 24.35
CA GLY A 155 3.53 10.05 24.06
C GLY A 155 2.54 8.91 23.91
N MET A 156 2.98 7.78 23.35
CA MET A 156 2.20 6.54 23.26
C MET A 156 2.17 5.74 24.58
N GLY A 157 2.77 6.23 25.67
CA GLY A 157 2.88 5.51 26.93
C GLY A 157 3.85 4.33 26.92
N LEU A 158 4.76 4.26 25.97
CA LEU A 158 5.72 3.16 25.83
C LEU A 158 7.06 3.54 26.48
N SER A 159 7.54 2.70 27.39
CA SER A 159 8.79 2.90 28.11
C SER A 159 9.58 1.60 28.27
N GLY A 160 10.75 1.68 28.91
CA GLY A 160 11.59 0.50 29.16
C GLY A 160 12.05 -0.18 27.86
N ASP A 161 12.08 -1.50 27.88
CA ASP A 161 12.55 -2.28 26.73
C ASP A 161 11.60 -2.24 25.53
N LEU A 162 10.29 -2.19 25.78
CA LEU A 162 9.30 -2.02 24.73
C LEU A 162 9.47 -0.67 24.01
N GLY A 163 9.64 0.42 24.76
CA GLY A 163 9.90 1.74 24.18
C GLY A 163 11.18 1.78 23.34
N LYS A 164 12.25 1.07 23.77
CA LYS A 164 13.49 0.95 22.99
C LYS A 164 13.28 0.19 21.67
N GLN A 165 12.56 -0.94 21.71
CA GLN A 165 12.27 -1.75 20.53
C GLN A 165 11.40 -1.00 19.52
N VAL A 166 10.28 -0.41 19.96
CA VAL A 166 9.42 0.42 19.12
C VAL A 166 10.20 1.62 18.57
N GLY A 167 11.05 2.24 19.38
CA GLY A 167 11.95 3.30 18.93
C GLY A 167 12.95 2.84 17.85
N ALA A 168 13.44 1.60 17.92
CA ALA A 168 14.27 1.03 16.86
C ALA A 168 13.46 0.82 15.56
N VAL A 169 12.21 0.35 15.67
CA VAL A 169 11.30 0.23 14.54
C VAL A 169 11.03 1.60 13.90
N VAL A 170 10.75 2.65 14.68
CA VAL A 170 10.56 4.02 14.17
C VAL A 170 11.78 4.50 13.38
N ARG A 171 12.99 4.25 13.89
CA ARG A 171 14.24 4.61 13.16
C ARG A 171 14.39 3.83 11.86
N GLY A 172 14.07 2.54 11.86
CA GLY A 172 14.08 1.71 10.65
C GLY A 172 13.07 2.18 9.63
N LEU A 173 11.84 2.48 10.08
CA LEU A 173 10.77 3.00 9.23
C LEU A 173 11.13 4.36 8.62
N TYR A 174 11.77 5.25 9.39
CA TYR A 174 12.28 6.51 8.88
C TYR A 174 13.39 6.32 7.84
N LYS A 175 14.31 5.37 8.07
CA LYS A 175 15.32 5.02 7.05
C LYS A 175 14.68 4.50 5.78
N THR A 176 13.65 3.66 5.89
CA THR A 176 12.87 3.18 4.73
C THR A 176 12.22 4.34 4.00
N PHE A 177 11.48 5.19 4.73
CA PHE A 177 10.81 6.36 4.19
C PHE A 177 11.76 7.24 3.35
N ARG A 178 12.96 7.53 3.88
CA ARG A 178 13.97 8.36 3.20
C ARG A 178 14.66 7.64 2.04
N ALA A 179 14.96 6.35 2.19
CA ALA A 179 15.70 5.60 1.18
C ALA A 179 14.90 5.32 -0.09
N TYR A 180 13.58 5.20 0.06
CA TYR A 180 12.68 4.88 -1.04
C TYR A 180 11.89 6.10 -1.54
N ASP A 181 12.25 7.33 -1.13
CA ASP A 181 11.52 8.54 -1.51
C ASP A 181 10.01 8.40 -1.26
N ALA A 182 9.66 7.89 -0.09
CA ALA A 182 8.28 7.56 0.21
C ALA A 182 7.45 8.80 0.55
N GLN A 183 6.18 8.78 0.16
CA GLN A 183 5.14 9.70 0.64
C GLN A 183 4.47 9.16 1.90
N LEU A 184 4.45 7.82 2.05
CA LEU A 184 3.93 7.11 3.21
C LEU A 184 4.72 5.83 3.45
N ALA A 185 5.14 5.60 4.69
CA ALA A 185 5.60 4.31 5.20
C ALA A 185 4.80 3.99 6.46
N GLU A 186 4.03 2.88 6.45
CA GLU A 186 3.09 2.53 7.51
C GLU A 186 3.26 1.08 7.92
N ILE A 187 3.18 0.85 9.22
CA ILE A 187 3.06 -0.47 9.83
C ILE A 187 1.73 -0.49 10.62
N ASN A 188 0.76 -1.24 10.13
CA ASN A 188 -0.55 -1.33 10.77
C ASN A 188 -1.17 -2.72 10.61
N PRO A 189 -0.95 -3.60 11.59
CA PRO A 189 -0.32 -3.36 12.89
C PRO A 189 1.19 -3.66 12.96
N LEU A 190 1.86 -3.01 13.92
CA LEU A 190 3.10 -3.51 14.53
C LEU A 190 2.68 -4.45 15.66
N PHE A 191 3.02 -5.73 15.55
CA PHE A 191 2.77 -6.71 16.58
C PHE A 191 3.78 -6.58 17.71
N ILE A 192 3.30 -6.61 18.94
CA ILE A 192 4.09 -6.92 20.11
C ILE A 192 3.73 -8.35 20.49
N THR A 193 4.72 -9.21 20.44
CA THR A 193 4.54 -10.64 20.73
C THR A 193 4.52 -10.90 22.23
N LYS A 194 3.99 -12.05 22.64
CA LYS A 194 3.99 -12.44 24.06
C LYS A 194 5.37 -12.55 24.69
N ASP A 195 6.39 -12.81 23.89
CA ASP A 195 7.80 -12.78 24.33
C ASP A 195 8.43 -11.36 24.26
N GLY A 196 7.60 -10.33 24.01
CA GLY A 196 7.96 -8.92 24.09
C GLY A 196 8.68 -8.37 22.88
N LYS A 197 8.69 -9.03 21.71
CA LYS A 197 9.32 -8.55 20.48
C LYS A 197 8.37 -7.68 19.65
N ALA A 198 8.92 -6.67 19.00
CA ALA A 198 8.18 -5.84 18.05
C ALA A 198 8.43 -6.32 16.62
N ILE A 199 7.37 -6.72 15.89
CA ILE A 199 7.44 -7.30 14.54
C ILE A 199 6.42 -6.58 13.63
N ALA A 200 6.84 -6.11 12.45
CA ALA A 200 5.94 -5.46 11.50
C ALA A 200 4.97 -6.49 10.89
N GLY A 201 3.75 -6.53 11.39
CA GLY A 201 2.71 -7.48 11.00
C GLY A 201 2.12 -7.21 9.62
N ASP A 202 1.97 -5.94 9.26
CA ASP A 202 1.61 -5.47 7.92
C ASP A 202 2.58 -4.36 7.49
N GLY A 203 2.62 -4.06 6.21
CA GLY A 203 3.46 -3.02 5.66
C GLY A 203 2.82 -2.35 4.46
N LYS A 204 2.83 -1.01 4.48
CA LYS A 204 2.40 -0.19 3.35
C LYS A 204 3.47 0.85 3.06
N LEU A 205 3.91 0.86 1.82
CA LEU A 205 4.91 1.81 1.33
C LEU A 205 4.41 2.45 0.05
N ILE A 206 4.32 3.77 0.03
CA ILE A 206 3.95 4.55 -1.15
C ILE A 206 5.16 5.40 -1.53
N ILE A 207 5.77 5.08 -2.65
CA ILE A 207 6.88 5.82 -3.24
C ILE A 207 6.33 7.02 -3.99
N ASP A 208 7.00 8.17 -3.94
CA ASP A 208 6.64 9.33 -4.76
C ASP A 208 6.80 8.97 -6.24
N ASP A 209 5.74 9.17 -7.02
CA ASP A 209 5.72 8.86 -8.45
C ASP A 209 6.80 9.61 -9.23
N ASN A 210 7.16 10.81 -8.79
CA ASN A 210 8.26 11.59 -9.37
C ASN A 210 9.66 11.00 -9.07
N SER A 211 9.75 10.04 -8.16
CA SER A 211 11.00 9.42 -7.72
C SER A 211 11.14 7.95 -8.14
N VAL A 212 10.12 7.35 -8.77
CA VAL A 212 10.12 5.94 -9.17
C VAL A 212 11.32 5.57 -10.05
N TRP A 213 11.79 6.49 -10.89
CA TRP A 213 12.98 6.28 -11.73
C TRP A 213 14.28 6.02 -10.93
N ARG A 214 14.32 6.41 -9.64
CA ARG A 214 15.44 6.13 -8.72
C ARG A 214 15.28 4.80 -7.99
N GLN A 215 14.16 4.10 -8.17
CA GLN A 215 13.80 2.88 -7.45
C GLN A 215 13.67 1.68 -8.40
N PRO A 216 14.75 1.29 -9.11
CA PRO A 216 14.70 0.26 -10.16
C PRO A 216 14.36 -1.14 -9.63
N SER A 217 14.46 -1.37 -8.31
CA SER A 217 14.04 -2.62 -7.67
C SER A 217 12.53 -2.85 -7.68
N TYR A 218 11.75 -1.80 -7.94
CA TYR A 218 10.29 -1.86 -8.00
C TYR A 218 9.80 -1.40 -9.38
N PRO A 219 10.00 -2.21 -10.43
CA PRO A 219 9.50 -1.86 -11.76
C PRO A 219 7.98 -1.90 -11.77
N LEU A 220 7.39 -1.01 -12.57
CA LEU A 220 5.96 -1.00 -12.80
C LEU A 220 5.59 -2.21 -13.67
N THR A 221 4.98 -3.23 -13.07
CA THR A 221 4.57 -4.47 -13.74
C THR A 221 3.07 -4.50 -13.98
N ARG A 222 2.60 -5.46 -14.78
CA ARG A 222 1.17 -5.70 -15.04
C ARG A 222 0.34 -5.91 -13.77
N ASP A 223 0.96 -6.41 -12.70
CA ASP A 223 0.27 -6.68 -11.43
C ASP A 223 -0.26 -5.43 -10.73
N TYR A 224 0.25 -4.24 -11.08
CA TYR A 224 -0.21 -2.95 -10.54
C TYR A 224 -1.50 -2.43 -11.17
N PHE A 225 -2.00 -3.05 -12.23
CA PHE A 225 -3.12 -2.56 -13.03
C PHE A 225 -4.24 -3.59 -13.12
N ASP A 226 -5.48 -3.14 -13.04
CA ASP A 226 -6.65 -4.00 -13.26
C ASP A 226 -6.90 -4.21 -14.77
N SER A 227 -6.58 -3.21 -15.58
CA SER A 227 -6.78 -3.20 -17.04
C SER A 227 -5.46 -3.35 -17.80
N GLU A 228 -5.47 -4.14 -18.88
CA GLU A 228 -4.36 -4.22 -19.84
C GLU A 228 -4.10 -2.88 -20.52
N VAL A 229 -5.17 -2.15 -20.82
CA VAL A 229 -5.10 -0.84 -21.47
C VAL A 229 -4.43 0.20 -20.56
N GLU A 230 -4.74 0.17 -19.26
CA GLU A 230 -4.08 1.04 -18.28
C GLU A 230 -2.58 0.72 -18.18
N PHE A 231 -2.23 -0.56 -18.20
CA PHE A 231 -0.82 -0.96 -18.18
C PHE A 231 -0.07 -0.49 -19.44
N GLU A 232 -0.64 -0.72 -20.65
CA GLU A 232 -0.06 -0.20 -21.89
C GLU A 232 0.11 1.32 -21.86
N ALA A 233 -0.91 2.05 -21.41
CA ALA A 233 -0.87 3.50 -21.28
C ALA A 233 0.25 3.95 -20.33
N ALA A 234 0.39 3.30 -19.18
CA ALA A 234 1.43 3.60 -18.20
C ALA A 234 2.83 3.35 -18.74
N GLN A 235 3.05 2.27 -19.51
CA GLN A 235 4.33 1.99 -20.15
C GLN A 235 4.75 3.11 -21.12
N GLU A 236 3.79 3.78 -21.72
CA GLU A 236 3.99 4.88 -22.65
C GLU A 236 3.92 6.27 -21.97
N GLY A 237 3.69 6.32 -20.65
CA GLY A 237 3.56 7.57 -19.90
C GLY A 237 2.33 8.38 -20.33
N ILE A 238 1.23 7.71 -20.67
CA ILE A 238 -0.06 8.33 -21.00
C ILE A 238 -0.95 8.24 -19.74
N PRO A 239 -1.39 9.37 -19.16
CA PRO A 239 -2.37 9.35 -18.07
C PRO A 239 -3.69 8.74 -18.53
N TYR A 240 -4.02 7.57 -18.01
CA TYR A 240 -5.18 6.78 -18.40
C TYR A 240 -5.81 6.10 -17.19
N LEU A 241 -7.12 6.29 -17.00
CA LEU A 241 -7.90 5.57 -16.00
C LEU A 241 -9.11 4.93 -16.69
N GLN A 242 -9.41 3.69 -16.34
CA GLN A 242 -10.58 2.96 -16.84
C GLN A 242 -11.66 2.85 -15.78
N PHE A 243 -12.92 3.04 -16.21
CA PHE A 243 -14.12 2.94 -15.37
C PHE A 243 -15.16 2.03 -16.03
N ASN A 244 -16.23 1.70 -15.28
CA ASN A 244 -17.31 0.85 -15.74
C ASN A 244 -18.46 1.67 -16.41
N GLY A 245 -18.10 2.65 -17.25
CA GLY A 245 -19.07 3.48 -17.96
C GLY A 245 -19.18 3.13 -19.43
N ASP A 246 -19.87 4.00 -20.18
CA ASP A 246 -20.09 3.85 -21.63
C ASP A 246 -19.72 5.10 -22.44
N ILE A 247 -19.18 6.13 -21.78
CA ILE A 247 -18.69 7.36 -22.41
C ILE A 247 -17.17 7.44 -22.23
N ALA A 248 -16.41 7.17 -23.27
CA ALA A 248 -14.97 7.35 -23.24
C ALA A 248 -14.64 8.85 -23.31
N LEU A 249 -13.80 9.33 -22.40
CA LEU A 249 -13.37 10.71 -22.32
C LEU A 249 -11.90 10.83 -22.67
N MET A 250 -11.58 11.65 -23.66
CA MET A 250 -10.22 12.02 -24.05
C MET A 250 -10.14 13.52 -24.26
N CYS A 251 -9.58 14.25 -23.34
CA CYS A 251 -9.47 15.72 -23.39
C CYS A 251 -8.03 16.21 -23.30
N ALA A 252 -7.81 17.45 -23.74
CA ALA A 252 -6.51 18.10 -23.68
C ALA A 252 -6.34 18.87 -22.37
N GLY A 253 -5.45 18.41 -21.51
CA GLY A 253 -5.10 19.02 -20.24
C GLY A 253 -6.00 18.64 -19.07
N ALA A 254 -5.38 18.47 -17.89
CA ALA A 254 -6.01 17.93 -16.68
C ALA A 254 -7.26 18.70 -16.25
N GLY A 255 -7.20 20.04 -16.27
CA GLY A 255 -8.34 20.89 -15.83
C GLY A 255 -9.59 20.70 -16.69
N LEU A 256 -9.44 20.69 -18.03
CA LEU A 256 -10.57 20.43 -18.92
C LEU A 256 -11.09 19.01 -18.75
N THR A 257 -10.20 18.02 -18.68
CA THR A 257 -10.57 16.60 -18.54
C THR A 257 -11.39 16.38 -17.27
N THR A 258 -10.92 16.93 -16.13
CA THR A 258 -11.64 16.82 -14.85
C THR A 258 -13.01 17.51 -14.91
N THR A 259 -13.07 18.73 -15.47
CA THR A 259 -14.33 19.46 -15.58
C THR A 259 -15.35 18.70 -16.44
N VAL A 260 -14.92 18.16 -17.59
CA VAL A 260 -15.83 17.40 -18.48
C VAL A 260 -16.25 16.08 -17.82
N PHE A 261 -15.35 15.41 -17.09
CA PHE A 261 -15.66 14.20 -16.32
C PHE A 261 -16.77 14.47 -15.29
N ASP A 262 -16.66 15.57 -14.54
CA ASP A 262 -17.66 15.99 -13.55
C ASP A 262 -19.01 16.34 -14.22
N LEU A 263 -18.98 17.09 -15.34
CA LEU A 263 -20.20 17.44 -16.09
C LEU A 263 -20.92 16.21 -16.64
N ILE A 264 -20.19 15.17 -17.08
CA ILE A 264 -20.80 13.90 -17.51
C ILE A 264 -21.53 13.25 -16.33
N ASN A 265 -20.89 13.15 -15.16
CA ASN A 265 -21.50 12.58 -13.97
C ASN A 265 -22.71 13.39 -13.50
N ASP A 266 -22.62 14.71 -13.47
CA ASP A 266 -23.72 15.63 -13.08
C ASP A 266 -24.92 15.50 -14.02
N ALA A 267 -24.67 15.24 -15.31
CA ALA A 267 -25.71 14.97 -16.29
C ALA A 267 -26.30 13.54 -16.23
N GLY A 268 -25.82 12.70 -15.30
CA GLY A 268 -26.26 11.31 -15.15
C GLY A 268 -25.62 10.33 -16.17
N GLY A 269 -24.56 10.77 -16.85
CA GLY A 269 -23.76 9.89 -17.72
C GLY A 269 -22.74 9.09 -16.92
N HIS A 270 -22.11 8.09 -17.54
CA HIS A 270 -21.15 7.20 -16.90
C HIS A 270 -19.84 7.16 -17.70
N PRO A 271 -18.77 7.84 -17.24
CA PRO A 271 -17.47 7.78 -17.90
C PRO A 271 -16.92 6.36 -17.97
N ALA A 272 -16.41 5.95 -19.14
CA ALA A 272 -15.69 4.71 -19.34
C ALA A 272 -14.18 4.89 -19.22
N THR A 273 -13.68 6.08 -19.55
CA THR A 273 -12.27 6.43 -19.41
C THR A 273 -12.10 7.86 -18.90
N TYR A 274 -10.98 8.11 -18.25
CA TYR A 274 -10.40 9.43 -18.05
C TYR A 274 -9.03 9.41 -18.71
N VAL A 275 -8.88 10.14 -19.80
CA VAL A 275 -7.62 10.16 -20.53
C VAL A 275 -7.25 11.61 -20.83
N GLU A 276 -6.04 11.95 -20.41
CA GLU A 276 -5.48 13.25 -20.67
C GLU A 276 -4.41 13.16 -21.77
N PHE A 277 -4.52 14.03 -22.77
CA PHE A 277 -3.41 14.29 -23.68
C PHE A 277 -3.10 15.78 -23.72
N GLY A 278 -1.88 16.14 -23.96
CA GLY A 278 -1.47 17.55 -23.99
C GLY A 278 -0.02 17.75 -23.55
N GLY A 279 0.50 18.96 -23.65
CA GLY A 279 1.87 19.27 -23.28
C GLY A 279 2.87 18.33 -23.98
N ALA A 280 3.66 17.60 -23.21
CA ALA A 280 4.63 16.64 -23.74
C ALA A 280 3.97 15.43 -24.47
N ASN A 281 2.70 15.20 -24.28
CA ASN A 281 1.96 14.06 -24.85
C ASN A 281 1.23 14.38 -26.16
N TYR A 282 1.30 15.59 -26.70
CA TYR A 282 0.65 15.91 -27.98
C TYR A 282 1.07 15.00 -29.13
N THR A 283 2.34 14.59 -29.17
CA THR A 283 2.84 13.63 -30.18
C THR A 283 2.22 12.24 -30.05
N LYS A 284 1.59 11.93 -28.91
CA LYS A 284 0.95 10.64 -28.62
C LYS A 284 -0.57 10.66 -28.84
N ALA A 285 -1.15 11.75 -29.40
CA ALA A 285 -2.61 11.88 -29.55
C ALA A 285 -3.26 10.70 -30.30
N VAL A 286 -2.62 10.23 -31.40
CA VAL A 286 -3.09 9.06 -32.14
C VAL A 286 -3.10 7.82 -31.25
N ARG A 287 -1.96 7.58 -30.55
CA ARG A 287 -1.84 6.43 -29.65
C ARG A 287 -2.82 6.50 -28.49
N THR A 288 -3.06 7.68 -27.94
CA THR A 288 -4.04 7.91 -26.87
C THR A 288 -5.45 7.57 -27.35
N MET A 289 -5.82 7.94 -28.59
CA MET A 289 -7.10 7.57 -29.18
C MET A 289 -7.22 6.05 -29.39
N GLU A 290 -6.15 5.40 -29.87
CA GLU A 290 -6.13 3.93 -30.03
C GLU A 290 -6.39 3.21 -28.69
N LEU A 291 -5.82 3.71 -27.58
CA LEU A 291 -6.06 3.18 -26.25
C LEU A 291 -7.52 3.41 -25.79
N CYS A 292 -8.08 4.60 -26.05
CA CYS A 292 -9.49 4.88 -25.77
C CYS A 292 -10.42 3.91 -26.52
N LEU A 293 -10.11 3.60 -27.78
CA LEU A 293 -10.90 2.69 -28.61
C LEU A 293 -10.84 1.22 -28.14
N LYS A 294 -9.83 0.84 -27.34
CA LYS A 294 -9.75 -0.50 -26.72
C LYS A 294 -10.74 -0.67 -25.56
N THR A 295 -11.16 0.42 -24.92
CA THR A 295 -12.13 0.35 -23.83
C THR A 295 -13.55 0.36 -24.38
N PRO A 296 -14.39 -0.61 -24.01
CA PRO A 296 -15.78 -0.66 -24.44
C PRO A 296 -16.52 0.63 -24.09
N SER A 297 -17.01 1.33 -25.10
CA SER A 297 -17.77 2.57 -24.94
C SER A 297 -18.76 2.75 -26.08
N LYS A 298 -19.84 3.52 -25.86
CA LYS A 298 -20.85 3.85 -26.90
C LYS A 298 -20.52 5.18 -27.58
N VAL A 299 -19.85 6.06 -26.83
CA VAL A 299 -19.52 7.42 -27.27
C VAL A 299 -18.10 7.75 -26.85
N ILE A 300 -17.38 8.48 -27.69
CA ILE A 300 -16.10 9.11 -27.33
C ILE A 300 -16.29 10.63 -27.38
N LEU A 301 -15.93 11.30 -26.32
CA LEU A 301 -16.00 12.75 -26.18
C LEU A 301 -14.60 13.37 -26.13
#